data_a0378dce32f2ca746d3ed2ff8b99a8fe
#
_entry.id   a0378dce32f2ca746d3ed2ff8b99a8fe
#
_cell.length_a   1.000
_cell.length_b   1.000
_cell.length_c   1.000
_cell.angle_alpha   90.00
_cell.angle_beta   90.00
_cell.angle_gamma   90.00
#
_symmetry.space_group_name_H-M   'P 1'
#
loop_
_entity.id
_entity.type
_entity.pdbx_description
1 polymer ?
#
loop_
_entity_poly.entity_id
_entity_poly.type
_entity_poly.pdbx_seq_one_letter_code
_entity_poly.pdbx_strand_id
1 'polypeptide(L)'
;MRYLVLFLLSFSLFSQSDEEVISSIFSTALTESKSYNWLDHISNQIGGRLSGSLEAQKAVEWSKSELDKLGFDKVYLQPVMVPTWVRGPKEFALIETEPGITFNVNITALGGSVATPSVGLKANVIEVFGLEELKDLG
;
A
#
# COMPACT_ATOMS: atom_id res chain seq x y z
N MET A 1 -7.64 62.01 -21.38
CA MET A 1 -8.12 60.87 -20.59
C MET A 1 -8.69 59.72 -21.44
N ARG A 2 -9.37 59.92 -22.55
CA ARG A 2 -9.98 58.85 -23.39
C ARG A 2 -8.95 57.89 -24.03
N TYR A 3 -7.73 58.34 -24.33
CA TYR A 3 -6.68 57.54 -24.98
C TYR A 3 -5.82 56.76 -23.97
N LEU A 4 -5.81 57.12 -22.70
CA LEU A 4 -5.10 56.40 -21.63
C LEU A 4 -5.80 55.09 -21.27
N VAL A 5 -7.14 55.05 -21.35
CA VAL A 5 -7.95 53.85 -21.08
C VAL A 5 -7.80 52.81 -22.19
N LEU A 6 -7.61 53.25 -23.44
CA LEU A 6 -7.34 52.32 -24.56
C LEU A 6 -5.95 51.69 -24.53
N PHE A 7 -4.97 52.36 -23.94
CA PHE A 7 -3.62 51.85 -23.77
C PHE A 7 -3.52 50.77 -22.66
N LEU A 8 -4.37 50.88 -21.62
CA LEU A 8 -4.44 49.90 -20.55
C LEU A 8 -5.16 48.59 -20.94
N LEU A 9 -6.01 48.62 -21.96
CA LEU A 9 -6.70 47.43 -22.48
C LEU A 9 -5.83 46.55 -23.39
N SER A 10 -4.71 47.02 -23.87
CA SER A 10 -3.79 46.23 -24.72
C SER A 10 -2.82 45.36 -23.95
N PHE A 11 -2.83 45.33 -22.61
CA PHE A 11 -1.93 44.53 -21.78
C PHE A 11 -2.47 43.13 -21.41
N SER A 12 -3.58 42.70 -21.94
CA SER A 12 -4.34 41.60 -21.34
C SER A 12 -4.54 40.38 -22.22
N LEU A 13 -3.65 39.94 -23.09
CA LEU A 13 -3.85 38.67 -23.76
C LEU A 13 -2.55 37.97 -24.15
N PHE A 14 -1.65 37.73 -23.21
CA PHE A 14 -0.73 36.61 -23.36
C PHE A 14 -1.34 35.39 -22.64
N SER A 15 -2.32 34.77 -23.28
CA SER A 15 -2.72 33.43 -22.93
C SER A 15 -1.67 32.48 -23.51
N GLN A 16 -0.99 31.74 -22.66
CA GLN A 16 -0.18 30.61 -23.13
C GLN A 16 -1.10 29.67 -23.90
N SER A 17 -0.63 29.13 -25.03
CA SER A 17 -1.37 28.11 -25.75
C SER A 17 -1.41 26.82 -24.94
N ASP A 18 -2.48 26.03 -25.06
CA ASP A 18 -2.58 24.71 -24.37
C ASP A 18 -1.37 23.81 -24.75
N GLU A 19 -0.86 23.94 -25.96
CA GLU A 19 0.30 23.21 -26.45
C GLU A 19 1.59 23.58 -25.69
N GLU A 20 1.82 24.86 -25.41
CA GLU A 20 2.96 25.32 -24.61
C GLU A 20 2.87 24.84 -23.17
N VAL A 21 1.68 24.89 -22.58
CA VAL A 21 1.43 24.38 -21.21
C VAL A 21 1.68 22.87 -21.14
N ILE A 22 1.13 22.10 -22.07
CA ILE A 22 1.31 20.66 -22.15
C ILE A 22 2.79 20.30 -22.35
N SER A 23 3.48 20.98 -23.26
CA SER A 23 4.90 20.78 -23.51
C SER A 23 5.76 21.06 -22.27
N SER A 24 5.43 22.12 -21.53
CA SER A 24 6.07 22.45 -20.25
C SER A 24 5.86 21.37 -19.20
N ILE A 25 4.63 20.85 -19.05
CA ILE A 25 4.32 19.75 -18.13
C ILE A 25 5.15 18.51 -18.48
N PHE A 26 5.18 18.11 -19.76
CA PHE A 26 5.98 16.95 -20.21
C PHE A 26 7.49 17.16 -19.96
N SER A 27 8.01 18.32 -20.28
CA SER A 27 9.43 18.63 -20.05
C SER A 27 9.78 18.53 -18.58
N THR A 28 9.00 19.17 -17.70
CA THR A 28 9.19 19.12 -16.24
C THR A 28 9.07 17.68 -15.71
N ALA A 29 8.09 16.93 -16.18
CA ALA A 29 7.90 15.55 -15.74
C ALA A 29 9.09 14.64 -16.12
N LEU A 30 9.74 14.88 -17.27
CA LEU A 30 10.87 14.08 -17.73
C LEU A 30 12.20 14.51 -17.10
N THR A 31 12.40 15.80 -16.81
CA THR A 31 13.69 16.33 -16.35
C THR A 31 13.77 16.53 -14.84
N GLU A 32 12.65 16.80 -14.16
CA GLU A 32 12.59 17.15 -12.74
C GLU A 32 11.74 16.18 -11.92
N SER A 33 11.41 15.03 -12.49
CA SER A 33 10.54 14.05 -11.81
C SER A 33 11.16 13.53 -10.51
N LYS A 34 10.38 13.60 -9.44
CA LYS A 34 10.74 13.03 -8.14
C LYS A 34 10.28 11.57 -7.99
N SER A 35 9.54 11.05 -8.95
CA SER A 35 8.83 9.76 -8.84
C SER A 35 9.78 8.60 -8.55
N TYR A 36 10.94 8.54 -9.22
CA TYR A 36 11.91 7.50 -8.97
C TYR A 36 12.50 7.55 -7.55
N ASN A 37 12.88 8.74 -7.09
CA ASN A 37 13.41 8.91 -5.74
C ASN A 37 12.37 8.61 -4.67
N TRP A 38 11.11 8.95 -4.90
CA TRP A 38 10.01 8.60 -4.01
C TRP A 38 9.75 7.10 -3.99
N LEU A 39 9.77 6.44 -5.16
CA LEU A 39 9.65 4.99 -5.25
C LEU A 39 10.80 4.28 -4.53
N ASP A 40 12.03 4.75 -4.72
CA ASP A 40 13.21 4.22 -4.03
C ASP A 40 13.07 4.33 -2.51
N HIS A 41 12.70 5.51 -2.02
CA HIS A 41 12.50 5.73 -0.59
C HIS A 41 11.43 4.81 0.00
N ILE A 42 10.24 4.76 -0.63
CA ILE A 42 9.13 3.94 -0.16
C ILE A 42 9.49 2.45 -0.20
N SER A 43 10.19 1.99 -1.24
CA SER A 43 10.49 0.58 -1.44
C SER A 43 11.68 0.11 -0.60
N ASN A 44 12.74 0.90 -0.52
CA ASN A 44 14.02 0.47 0.04
C ASN A 44 14.29 1.02 1.43
N GLN A 45 13.73 2.18 1.80
CA GLN A 45 13.93 2.78 3.13
C GLN A 45 12.78 2.42 4.10
N ILE A 46 11.55 2.39 3.61
CA ILE A 46 10.39 2.01 4.41
C ILE A 46 10.08 0.53 4.29
N GLY A 47 10.07 -0.01 3.07
CA GLY A 47 9.87 -1.43 2.79
C GLY A 47 8.40 -1.87 2.80
N GLY A 48 8.15 -3.10 3.23
CA GLY A 48 6.82 -3.72 3.24
C GLY A 48 5.84 -2.99 4.17
N ARG A 49 4.68 -2.59 3.65
CA ARG A 49 3.71 -1.72 4.32
C ARG A 49 2.35 -2.40 4.41
N LEU A 50 2.24 -3.38 5.30
CA LEU A 50 0.94 -3.98 5.59
C LEU A 50 0.02 -2.95 6.23
N SER A 51 -1.27 -3.05 5.90
CA SER A 51 -2.32 -2.22 6.50
C SER A 51 -2.21 -2.22 8.03
N GLY A 52 -2.18 -1.03 8.64
CA GLY A 52 -2.06 -0.87 10.10
C GLY A 52 -0.67 -1.14 10.69
N SER A 53 0.35 -1.45 9.88
CA SER A 53 1.72 -1.62 10.35
C SER A 53 2.42 -0.29 10.64
N LEU A 54 3.50 -0.35 11.41
CA LEU A 54 4.37 0.80 11.68
C LEU A 54 4.98 1.37 10.38
N GLU A 55 5.33 0.49 9.44
CA GLU A 55 5.87 0.88 8.13
C GLU A 55 4.82 1.60 7.28
N ALA A 56 3.55 1.18 7.34
CA ALA A 56 2.45 1.92 6.70
C ALA A 56 2.30 3.32 7.30
N GLN A 57 2.37 3.46 8.62
CA GLN A 57 2.33 4.76 9.29
C GLN A 57 3.51 5.65 8.86
N LYS A 58 4.74 5.13 8.88
CA LYS A 58 5.93 5.85 8.40
C LYS A 58 5.76 6.35 6.96
N ALA A 59 5.19 5.52 6.08
CA ALA A 59 4.94 5.89 4.69
C ALA A 59 3.94 7.04 4.59
N VAL A 60 2.88 7.03 5.38
CA VAL A 60 1.87 8.11 5.42
C VAL A 60 2.48 9.42 5.90
N GLU A 61 3.24 9.39 6.99
CA GLU A 61 3.91 10.56 7.56
C GLU A 61 4.95 11.15 6.60
N TRP A 62 5.77 10.28 5.99
CA TRP A 62 6.74 10.68 4.99
C TRP A 62 6.06 11.28 3.75
N SER A 63 5.01 10.64 3.23
CA SER A 63 4.27 11.15 2.06
C SER A 63 3.69 12.52 2.34
N LYS A 64 3.11 12.72 3.53
CA LYS A 64 2.63 14.06 3.94
C LYS A 64 3.76 15.07 3.92
N SER A 65 4.91 14.74 4.52
CA SER A 65 6.08 15.63 4.54
C SER A 65 6.58 16.00 3.14
N GLU A 66 6.57 15.05 2.20
CA GLU A 66 6.97 15.34 0.80
C GLU A 66 5.94 16.23 0.08
N LEU A 67 4.66 15.99 0.30
CA LEU A 67 3.59 16.79 -0.29
C LEU A 67 3.57 18.23 0.26
N ASP A 68 3.85 18.42 1.56
CA ASP A 68 3.96 19.75 2.18
C ASP A 68 5.04 20.62 1.49
N LYS A 69 6.07 20.01 0.89
CA LYS A 69 7.16 20.71 0.17
C LYS A 69 6.79 21.15 -1.26
N LEU A 70 5.64 20.71 -1.78
CA LEU A 70 5.24 20.98 -3.17
C LEU A 70 4.42 22.28 -3.34
N GLY A 71 4.14 22.99 -2.25
CA GLY A 71 3.43 24.26 -2.31
C GLY A 71 1.92 24.16 -2.53
N PHE A 72 1.31 23.01 -2.19
CA PHE A 72 -0.15 22.90 -2.16
C PHE A 72 -0.77 23.80 -1.09
N ASP A 73 -1.93 24.37 -1.34
CA ASP A 73 -2.66 25.21 -0.39
C ASP A 73 -2.98 24.46 0.91
N LYS A 74 -3.21 23.15 0.83
CA LYS A 74 -3.53 22.33 1.99
C LYS A 74 -3.14 20.88 1.78
N VAL A 75 -2.37 20.34 2.73
CA VAL A 75 -2.08 18.90 2.85
C VAL A 75 -2.54 18.42 4.22
N TYR A 76 -3.38 17.40 4.27
CA TYR A 76 -3.90 16.87 5.53
C TYR A 76 -4.01 15.34 5.50
N LEU A 77 -3.98 14.73 6.67
CA LEU A 77 -4.22 13.31 6.85
C LEU A 77 -5.68 13.08 7.24
N GLN A 78 -6.30 12.10 6.59
CA GLN A 78 -7.64 11.64 6.95
C GLN A 78 -7.50 10.34 7.76
N PRO A 79 -8.04 10.26 9.00
CA PRO A 79 -8.04 9.03 9.76
C PRO A 79 -8.95 7.98 9.10
N VAL A 80 -8.42 6.77 8.95
CA VAL A 80 -9.14 5.64 8.36
C VAL A 80 -8.91 4.42 9.24
N MET A 81 -10.01 3.73 9.59
CA MET A 81 -9.93 2.44 10.29
C MET A 81 -9.59 1.33 9.29
N VAL A 82 -8.54 0.60 9.58
CA VAL A 82 -8.06 -0.49 8.73
C VAL A 82 -7.86 -1.76 9.55
N PRO A 83 -8.09 -2.95 8.97
CA PRO A 83 -7.76 -4.19 9.63
C PRO A 83 -6.24 -4.31 9.76
N THR A 84 -5.79 -4.73 10.94
CA THR A 84 -4.38 -5.00 11.23
C THR A 84 -4.19 -6.47 11.51
N TRP A 85 -3.25 -7.09 10.81
CA TRP A 85 -2.83 -8.46 11.06
C TRP A 85 -1.32 -8.49 11.27
N VAL A 86 -0.90 -9.08 12.37
CA VAL A 86 0.51 -9.23 12.72
C VAL A 86 0.84 -10.71 12.75
N ARG A 87 1.88 -11.11 12.02
CA ARG A 87 2.39 -12.47 12.08
C ARG A 87 2.92 -12.75 13.49
N GLY A 88 2.47 -13.84 14.07
CA GLY A 88 2.94 -14.34 15.35
C GLY A 88 4.34 -14.99 15.27
N PRO A 89 4.71 -15.77 16.27
CA PRO A 89 5.92 -16.60 16.23
C PRO A 89 5.84 -17.60 15.08
N LYS A 90 6.98 -18.25 14.78
CA LYS A 90 7.04 -19.24 13.70
C LYS A 90 6.00 -20.35 13.93
N GLU A 91 5.20 -20.58 12.93
CA GLU A 91 4.18 -21.62 12.90
C GLU A 91 4.84 -23.02 12.86
N PHE A 92 4.21 -24.01 13.45
CA PHE A 92 4.63 -25.40 13.33
C PHE A 92 3.42 -26.33 13.17
N ALA A 93 3.62 -27.41 12.45
CA ALA A 93 2.65 -28.49 12.37
C ALA A 93 3.37 -29.85 12.37
N LEU A 94 2.69 -30.82 12.92
CA LEU A 94 3.13 -32.21 12.98
C LEU A 94 2.06 -33.10 12.37
N ILE A 95 2.47 -34.09 11.59
CA ILE A 95 1.59 -35.20 11.20
C ILE A 95 1.96 -36.39 12.11
N GLU A 96 0.94 -36.97 12.74
CA GLU A 96 1.07 -38.22 13.50
C GLU A 96 0.46 -39.36 12.67
N THR A 97 1.27 -40.29 12.24
CA THR A 97 0.83 -41.43 11.42
C THR A 97 0.43 -42.63 12.27
N GLU A 98 1.13 -42.82 13.39
CA GLU A 98 0.86 -43.82 14.41
C GLU A 98 1.11 -43.21 15.79
N PRO A 99 0.53 -43.73 16.88
CA PRO A 99 0.75 -43.18 18.22
C PRO A 99 2.23 -42.98 18.55
N GLY A 100 2.65 -41.72 18.72
CA GLY A 100 4.03 -41.34 19.03
C GLY A 100 4.97 -41.20 17.83
N ILE A 101 4.56 -41.51 16.59
CA ILE A 101 5.37 -41.29 15.38
C ILE A 101 4.91 -40.01 14.70
N THR A 102 5.74 -39.00 14.75
CA THR A 102 5.43 -37.65 14.22
C THR A 102 6.44 -37.16 13.19
N PHE A 103 5.94 -36.40 12.21
CA PHE A 103 6.75 -35.76 11.17
C PHE A 103 6.47 -34.25 11.17
N ASN A 104 7.53 -33.44 11.11
CA ASN A 104 7.39 -32.00 10.92
C ASN A 104 6.87 -31.65 9.51
N VAL A 105 5.92 -30.74 9.44
CA VAL A 105 5.42 -30.19 8.17
C VAL A 105 5.77 -28.72 8.09
N ASN A 106 6.33 -28.31 6.97
CA ASN A 106 6.60 -26.91 6.71
C ASN A 106 5.29 -26.20 6.38
N ILE A 107 4.88 -25.29 7.23
CA ILE A 107 3.66 -24.47 7.07
C ILE A 107 3.97 -22.99 7.17
N THR A 108 3.09 -22.18 6.61
CA THR A 108 3.11 -20.72 6.71
C THR A 108 1.68 -20.24 6.84
N ALA A 109 1.41 -19.41 7.85
CA ALA A 109 0.12 -18.74 8.00
C ALA A 109 -0.09 -17.73 6.87
N LEU A 110 -1.28 -17.72 6.29
CA LEU A 110 -1.71 -16.68 5.38
C LEU A 110 -2.11 -15.41 6.16
N GLY A 111 -1.99 -14.26 5.53
CA GLY A 111 -2.47 -13.00 6.10
C GLY A 111 -3.96 -13.10 6.45
N GLY A 112 -4.33 -12.62 7.64
CA GLY A 112 -5.69 -12.74 8.17
C GLY A 112 -6.01 -14.06 8.87
N SER A 113 -5.08 -15.02 8.92
CA SER A 113 -5.26 -16.29 9.66
C SER A 113 -5.46 -16.03 11.14
N VAL A 114 -6.32 -16.83 11.76
CA VAL A 114 -6.55 -16.83 13.21
C VAL A 114 -5.61 -17.83 13.87
N ALA A 115 -5.06 -17.46 15.02
CA ALA A 115 -4.20 -18.34 15.79
C ALA A 115 -4.97 -19.55 16.33
N THR A 116 -4.33 -20.70 16.38
CA THR A 116 -4.83 -21.87 17.13
C THR A 116 -4.82 -21.57 18.64
N PRO A 117 -5.60 -22.32 19.46
CA PRO A 117 -5.47 -22.23 20.92
C PRO A 117 -4.04 -22.47 21.38
N SER A 118 -3.69 -21.97 22.57
CA SER A 118 -2.31 -22.11 23.13
C SER A 118 -1.85 -23.56 23.31
N VAL A 119 -2.79 -24.49 23.48
CA VAL A 119 -2.53 -25.94 23.56
C VAL A 119 -2.38 -26.61 22.20
N GLY A 120 -2.53 -25.85 21.11
CA GLY A 120 -2.57 -26.36 19.76
C GLY A 120 -3.94 -26.92 19.34
N LEU A 121 -4.01 -27.43 18.12
CA LEU A 121 -5.19 -28.11 17.56
C LEU A 121 -4.73 -29.46 17.02
N LYS A 122 -5.38 -30.54 17.45
CA LYS A 122 -5.19 -31.88 16.90
C LYS A 122 -6.49 -32.34 16.26
N ALA A 123 -6.42 -32.74 14.99
CA ALA A 123 -7.58 -33.22 14.23
C ALA A 123 -7.15 -34.28 13.22
N ASN A 124 -8.08 -35.10 12.77
CA ASN A 124 -7.85 -36.02 11.67
C ASN A 124 -7.81 -35.25 10.34
N VAL A 125 -7.01 -35.76 9.41
CA VAL A 125 -6.94 -35.22 8.04
C VAL A 125 -7.82 -36.08 7.15
N ILE A 126 -8.57 -35.41 6.29
CA ILE A 126 -9.40 -36.01 5.25
C ILE A 126 -8.96 -35.44 3.91
N GLU A 127 -8.80 -36.29 2.92
CA GLU A 127 -8.57 -35.88 1.54
C GLU A 127 -9.89 -35.82 0.79
N VAL A 128 -10.11 -34.74 0.06
CA VAL A 128 -11.30 -34.57 -0.79
C VAL A 128 -10.87 -34.12 -2.19
N PHE A 129 -11.50 -34.65 -3.23
CA PHE A 129 -11.19 -34.32 -4.63
C PHE A 129 -11.96 -33.10 -5.15
N GLY A 130 -12.87 -32.54 -4.36
CA GLY A 130 -13.61 -31.34 -4.71
C GLY A 130 -14.52 -30.81 -3.62
N LEU A 131 -15.07 -29.62 -3.87
CA LEU A 131 -15.96 -28.95 -2.92
C LEU A 131 -17.32 -29.68 -2.72
N GLU A 132 -17.78 -30.43 -3.70
CA GLU A 132 -19.01 -31.21 -3.58
C GLU A 132 -18.83 -32.34 -2.58
N GLU A 133 -17.76 -33.09 -2.67
CA GLU A 133 -17.41 -34.13 -1.72
C GLU A 133 -17.25 -33.56 -0.28
N LEU A 134 -16.64 -32.37 -0.17
CA LEU A 134 -16.52 -31.70 1.15
C LEU A 134 -17.88 -31.33 1.74
N LYS A 135 -18.85 -30.93 0.89
CA LYS A 135 -20.23 -30.62 1.36
C LYS A 135 -20.97 -31.87 1.86
N ASP A 136 -20.72 -33.02 1.18
CA ASP A 136 -21.37 -34.29 1.53
C ASP A 136 -20.84 -34.84 2.88
N LEU A 137 -19.65 -34.41 3.29
CA LEU A 137 -19.05 -34.81 4.56
C LEU A 137 -19.53 -33.95 5.76
N GLY A 138 -20.17 -32.80 5.54
CA GLY A 138 -20.80 -31.95 6.56
C GLY A 138 -19.94 -30.77 6.98
#